data_78db3503d3f0aea4aad2063fc65d91af
#
_entry.id   78db3503d3f0aea4aad2063fc65d91af
#
_cell.length_a   1.000
_cell.length_b   1.000
_cell.length_c   1.000
_cell.angle_alpha   90.00
_cell.angle_beta   90.00
_cell.angle_gamma   90.00
#
_symmetry.space_group_name_H-M   'P 1'
#
loop_
_entity.id
_entity.type
_entity.pdbx_description
1 polymer ?
#
loop_
_entity_poly.entity_id
_entity_poly.type
_entity_poly.pdbx_seq_one_letter_code
_entity_poly.pdbx_strand_id
1 'polypeptide(L)'
;SNVGEKLTAQAQIGELPLDVPMPPSFDEAHAARHISPAYARNASRHCPDKIGFHPLCFCCGVEHEEDGLHVTAAPLRNNEIVAAAWKTQLHWADEAGNVPARFLWTALDCPGQFAFYAGGIRTGMLGQLAARIEHPVPAGDPCVVTGWRIGVQGQRPYAGPAVFDQRGRLCAYAK
;
A
#
# COMPACT_ATOMS: atom_id res chain seq x y z
N SER A 1 -6.94 40.48 9.42
CA SER A 1 -6.93 39.17 10.07
C SER A 1 -6.11 38.24 9.22
N ASN A 2 -4.83 38.03 9.57
CA ASN A 2 -3.99 37.01 8.96
C ASN A 2 -4.54 35.63 9.38
N VAL A 3 -5.25 34.95 8.49
CA VAL A 3 -5.50 33.53 8.61
C VAL A 3 -4.16 32.88 8.31
N GLY A 4 -3.45 32.44 9.36
CA GLY A 4 -2.16 31.77 9.22
C GLY A 4 -2.30 30.58 8.27
N GLU A 5 -1.45 30.51 7.25
CA GLU A 5 -1.36 29.34 6.37
C GLU A 5 -1.06 28.10 7.22
N LYS A 6 -2.00 27.18 7.27
CA LYS A 6 -1.82 25.91 7.99
C LYS A 6 -1.01 24.99 7.08
N LEU A 7 0.20 24.64 7.49
CA LEU A 7 1.01 23.62 6.80
C LEU A 7 0.24 22.30 6.76
N THR A 8 -0.10 21.81 5.56
CA THR A 8 -0.85 20.57 5.36
C THR A 8 0.05 19.40 5.01
N ALA A 9 1.16 19.64 4.33
CA ALA A 9 2.16 18.63 3.99
C ALA A 9 3.52 19.27 3.77
N GLN A 10 4.57 18.51 4.04
CA GLN A 10 5.96 18.88 3.76
C GLN A 10 6.69 17.69 3.16
N ALA A 11 7.53 17.92 2.16
CA ALA A 11 8.37 16.89 1.55
C ALA A 11 9.85 17.31 1.61
N GLN A 12 10.72 16.30 1.74
CA GLN A 12 12.17 16.48 1.70
C GLN A 12 12.84 15.28 1.03
N ILE A 13 14.00 15.49 0.45
CA ILE A 13 14.84 14.40 -0.10
C ILE A 13 15.70 13.86 1.04
N GLY A 14 15.85 12.52 1.10
CA GLY A 14 16.66 11.85 2.12
C GLY A 14 17.00 10.42 1.72
N GLU A 15 17.78 9.76 2.55
CA GLU A 15 18.08 8.33 2.41
C GLU A 15 16.99 7.49 3.08
N LEU A 16 16.74 6.30 2.52
CA LEU A 16 15.78 5.33 3.04
C LEU A 16 16.44 3.93 3.13
N PRO A 17 17.33 3.71 4.09
CA PRO A 17 17.87 2.37 4.33
C PRO A 17 16.77 1.48 4.92
N LEU A 18 16.41 0.42 4.18
CA LEU A 18 15.38 -0.53 4.58
C LEU A 18 15.64 -1.90 3.97
N ASP A 19 15.65 -2.93 4.81
CA ASP A 19 15.67 -4.31 4.35
C ASP A 19 14.27 -4.70 3.88
N VAL A 20 14.17 -5.07 2.61
CA VAL A 20 12.89 -5.41 1.96
C VAL A 20 12.78 -6.92 1.87
N PRO A 21 11.78 -7.54 2.52
CA PRO A 21 11.57 -8.98 2.44
C PRO A 21 11.24 -9.45 1.02
N MET A 22 11.64 -10.68 0.70
CA MET A 22 11.27 -11.30 -0.58
C MET A 22 9.75 -11.41 -0.73
N PRO A 23 9.19 -11.02 -1.88
CA PRO A 23 7.76 -11.07 -2.13
C PRO A 23 7.26 -12.52 -2.22
N PRO A 24 5.96 -12.76 -2.03
CA PRO A 24 5.31 -13.95 -2.57
C PRO A 24 5.21 -13.84 -4.10
N SER A 25 4.83 -14.92 -4.75
CA SER A 25 4.46 -14.87 -6.17
C SER A 25 3.14 -14.10 -6.36
N PHE A 26 2.90 -13.67 -7.61
CA PHE A 26 1.62 -13.06 -7.96
C PHE A 26 0.45 -14.00 -7.70
N ASP A 27 0.61 -15.30 -8.02
CA ASP A 27 -0.44 -16.30 -7.83
C ASP A 27 -0.74 -16.56 -6.36
N GLU A 28 0.27 -16.57 -5.48
CA GLU A 28 0.06 -16.67 -4.02
C GLU A 28 -0.71 -15.46 -3.49
N ALA A 29 -0.32 -14.25 -3.87
CA ALA A 29 -1.02 -13.03 -3.48
C ALA A 29 -2.46 -13.00 -4.03
N HIS A 30 -2.66 -13.43 -5.28
CA HIS A 30 -3.98 -13.51 -5.91
C HIS A 30 -4.87 -14.55 -5.24
N ALA A 31 -4.35 -15.71 -4.92
CA ALA A 31 -5.10 -16.77 -4.23
C ALA A 31 -5.57 -16.33 -2.84
N ALA A 32 -4.75 -15.57 -2.13
CA ALA A 32 -5.06 -15.07 -0.79
C ALA A 32 -6.05 -13.89 -0.77
N ARG A 33 -6.34 -13.25 -1.90
CA ARG A 33 -7.12 -11.99 -1.94
C ARG A 33 -8.46 -12.06 -1.19
N HIS A 34 -9.11 -13.23 -1.19
CA HIS A 34 -10.43 -13.41 -0.58
C HIS A 34 -10.44 -13.27 0.95
N ILE A 35 -9.29 -13.41 1.61
CA ILE A 35 -9.13 -13.19 3.05
C ILE A 35 -8.64 -11.79 3.39
N SER A 36 -8.49 -10.90 2.39
CA SER A 36 -8.15 -9.51 2.67
C SER A 36 -9.24 -8.86 3.53
N PRO A 37 -8.85 -8.13 4.58
CA PRO A 37 -9.81 -7.41 5.42
C PRO A 37 -10.58 -6.32 4.66
N ALA A 38 -10.12 -5.89 3.49
CA ALA A 38 -10.83 -4.94 2.64
C ALA A 38 -12.18 -5.49 2.16
N TYR A 39 -12.31 -6.82 2.03
CA TYR A 39 -13.56 -7.49 1.64
C TYR A 39 -14.44 -7.91 2.83
N ALA A 40 -14.00 -7.68 4.06
CA ALA A 40 -14.82 -8.01 5.22
C ALA A 40 -16.13 -7.20 5.20
N ARG A 41 -17.28 -7.88 5.31
CA ARG A 41 -18.62 -7.26 5.30
C ARG A 41 -18.79 -6.11 6.29
N ASN A 42 -17.93 -6.02 7.28
CA ASN A 42 -17.92 -5.01 8.32
C ASN A 42 -16.71 -4.06 8.21
N ALA A 43 -15.98 -4.05 7.11
CA ALA A 43 -15.09 -2.94 6.74
C ALA A 43 -15.94 -1.70 6.45
N SER A 44 -16.97 -1.47 7.26
CA SER A 44 -18.07 -0.61 6.92
C SER A 44 -17.77 0.84 7.28
N ARG A 45 -18.32 1.66 6.45
CA ARG A 45 -18.43 3.11 6.40
C ARG A 45 -18.74 3.81 7.74
N HIS A 46 -19.19 3.08 8.75
CA HIS A 46 -19.81 3.67 9.93
C HIS A 46 -19.46 3.00 11.26
N CYS A 47 -18.39 2.22 11.32
CA CYS A 47 -18.00 1.60 12.58
C CYS A 47 -16.81 2.34 13.21
N PRO A 48 -17.05 3.26 14.15
CA PRO A 48 -15.98 4.03 14.80
C PRO A 48 -15.00 3.14 15.56
N ASP A 49 -15.43 1.93 15.93
CA ASP A 49 -14.59 0.97 16.67
C ASP A 49 -13.84 -0.02 15.79
N LYS A 50 -14.04 0.04 14.47
CA LYS A 50 -13.34 -0.84 13.53
C LYS A 50 -12.39 -0.02 12.70
N ILE A 51 -11.20 -0.54 12.47
CA ILE A 51 -10.26 0.02 11.51
C ILE A 51 -10.96 -0.11 10.16
N GLY A 52 -11.44 1.05 9.67
CA GLY A 52 -12.11 1.07 8.40
C GLY A 52 -11.08 1.12 7.29
N PHE A 53 -10.93 0.05 6.54
CA PHE A 53 -10.52 0.21 5.15
C PHE A 53 -11.71 0.88 4.46
N HIS A 54 -11.54 2.13 4.08
CA HIS A 54 -12.65 2.88 3.49
C HIS A 54 -12.98 2.26 2.12
N PRO A 55 -14.22 1.86 1.87
CA PRO A 55 -14.58 1.15 0.62
C PRO A 55 -14.35 2.00 -0.63
N LEU A 56 -14.32 3.32 -0.51
CA LEU A 56 -14.00 4.28 -1.57
C LEU A 56 -12.56 4.81 -1.48
N CYS A 57 -11.66 4.15 -0.75
CA CYS A 57 -10.24 4.54 -0.74
C CYS A 57 -9.64 4.30 -2.13
N PHE A 58 -9.01 5.31 -2.70
CA PHE A 58 -8.39 5.21 -4.03
C PHE A 58 -7.33 4.09 -4.10
N CYS A 59 -6.56 3.87 -3.01
CA CYS A 59 -5.56 2.81 -2.95
C CYS A 59 -6.17 1.42 -2.76
N CYS A 60 -6.97 1.20 -1.71
CA CYS A 60 -7.39 -0.13 -1.28
C CYS A 60 -8.91 -0.35 -1.27
N GLY A 61 -9.70 0.63 -1.71
CA GLY A 61 -11.14 0.53 -1.71
C GLY A 61 -11.66 -0.49 -2.71
N VAL A 62 -12.60 -1.32 -2.26
CA VAL A 62 -13.22 -2.37 -3.10
C VAL A 62 -14.47 -1.89 -3.83
N GLU A 63 -15.04 -0.75 -3.42
CA GLU A 63 -16.18 -0.10 -4.05
C GLU A 63 -15.77 1.18 -4.81
N HIS A 64 -14.47 1.44 -4.95
CA HIS A 64 -13.99 2.53 -5.79
C HIS A 64 -14.28 2.19 -7.26
N GLU A 65 -14.55 3.23 -8.06
CA GLU A 65 -14.74 3.08 -9.49
C GLU A 65 -13.51 2.48 -10.18
N GLU A 66 -13.58 2.21 -11.49
CA GLU A 66 -12.53 1.53 -12.26
C GLU A 66 -11.14 2.17 -12.16
N ASP A 67 -11.08 3.45 -11.79
CA ASP A 67 -9.83 4.20 -11.61
C ASP A 67 -9.07 3.88 -10.32
N GLY A 68 -9.67 3.21 -9.34
CA GLY A 68 -9.01 2.83 -8.08
C GLY A 68 -7.88 1.83 -8.30
N LEU A 69 -6.86 1.88 -7.42
CA LEU A 69 -5.73 0.94 -7.51
C LEU A 69 -6.10 -0.47 -7.06
N HIS A 70 -7.07 -0.63 -6.18
CA HIS A 70 -7.53 -1.91 -5.61
C HIS A 70 -6.40 -2.75 -4.99
N VAL A 71 -5.44 -2.11 -4.33
CA VAL A 71 -4.37 -2.78 -3.58
C VAL A 71 -4.93 -3.35 -2.28
N THR A 72 -5.62 -4.47 -2.40
CA THR A 72 -6.32 -5.15 -1.30
C THR A 72 -5.45 -6.23 -0.69
N ALA A 73 -4.45 -5.84 0.10
CA ALA A 73 -3.48 -6.77 0.65
C ALA A 73 -4.12 -7.79 1.61
N ALA A 74 -3.73 -9.06 1.48
CA ALA A 74 -4.17 -10.16 2.31
C ALA A 74 -3.00 -10.69 3.16
N PRO A 75 -3.26 -11.21 4.38
CA PRO A 75 -2.22 -11.79 5.21
C PRO A 75 -1.66 -13.09 4.62
N LEU A 76 -0.34 -13.23 4.67
CA LEU A 76 0.42 -14.40 4.25
C LEU A 76 1.50 -14.73 5.29
N ARG A 77 2.10 -15.92 5.18
CA ARG A 77 3.23 -16.34 6.02
C ARG A 77 2.97 -16.11 7.52
N ASN A 78 1.86 -16.65 8.04
CA ASN A 78 1.46 -16.49 9.44
C ASN A 78 1.33 -15.02 9.89
N ASN A 79 0.84 -14.15 9.02
CA ASN A 79 0.65 -12.72 9.25
C ASN A 79 1.97 -11.91 9.40
N GLU A 80 3.10 -12.45 8.97
CA GLU A 80 4.37 -11.72 8.93
C GLU A 80 4.42 -10.70 7.81
N ILE A 81 3.78 -11.04 6.68
CA ILE A 81 3.66 -10.18 5.50
C ILE A 81 2.20 -10.14 5.04
N VAL A 82 1.82 -9.03 4.45
CA VAL A 82 0.60 -8.93 3.64
C VAL A 82 0.96 -8.70 2.20
N ALA A 83 0.14 -9.19 1.27
CA ALA A 83 0.38 -8.97 -0.16
C ALA A 83 -0.91 -8.81 -0.95
N ALA A 84 -0.83 -8.01 -2.00
CA ALA A 84 -1.86 -7.83 -3.01
C ALA A 84 -1.30 -8.16 -4.39
N ALA A 85 -2.04 -8.96 -5.17
CA ALA A 85 -1.82 -9.08 -6.60
C ALA A 85 -2.42 -7.83 -7.27
N TRP A 86 -1.56 -6.95 -7.77
CA TRP A 86 -1.94 -5.67 -8.34
C TRP A 86 -1.68 -5.67 -9.85
N LYS A 87 -2.75 -5.54 -10.64
CA LYS A 87 -2.64 -5.36 -12.08
C LYS A 87 -2.77 -3.87 -12.40
N THR A 88 -1.69 -3.29 -12.90
CA THR A 88 -1.67 -1.88 -13.28
C THR A 88 -2.53 -1.65 -14.53
N GLN A 89 -3.08 -0.45 -14.68
CA GLN A 89 -3.97 -0.12 -15.79
C GLN A 89 -3.18 0.49 -16.95
N LEU A 90 -3.47 0.06 -18.18
CA LEU A 90 -2.81 0.60 -19.38
C LEU A 90 -3.06 2.09 -19.59
N HIS A 91 -4.24 2.58 -19.25
CA HIS A 91 -4.58 3.99 -19.41
C HIS A 91 -3.87 4.93 -18.42
N TRP A 92 -3.15 4.39 -17.44
CA TRP A 92 -2.28 5.18 -16.55
C TRP A 92 -0.91 5.46 -17.15
N ALA A 93 -0.57 4.86 -18.29
CA ALA A 93 0.76 4.98 -18.90
C ALA A 93 1.18 6.44 -19.07
N ASP A 94 2.39 6.75 -18.62
CA ASP A 94 3.07 7.97 -19.00
C ASP A 94 3.59 7.91 -20.46
N GLU A 95 4.26 8.96 -20.92
CA GLU A 95 4.83 9.02 -22.28
C GLU A 95 5.84 7.90 -22.58
N ALA A 96 6.47 7.33 -21.54
CA ALA A 96 7.40 6.21 -21.64
C ALA A 96 6.71 4.83 -21.51
N GLY A 97 5.39 4.79 -21.36
CA GLY A 97 4.61 3.56 -21.20
C GLY A 97 4.64 2.97 -19.78
N ASN A 98 5.11 3.72 -18.80
CA ASN A 98 5.22 3.26 -17.42
C ASN A 98 4.11 3.82 -16.52
N VAL A 99 3.90 3.15 -15.39
CA VAL A 99 3.06 3.65 -14.31
C VAL A 99 3.72 4.89 -13.69
N PRO A 100 3.06 6.06 -13.71
CA PRO A 100 3.59 7.28 -13.10
C PRO A 100 3.89 7.13 -11.61
N ALA A 101 4.94 7.80 -11.16
CA ALA A 101 5.41 7.76 -9.77
C ALA A 101 4.30 7.97 -8.73
N ARG A 102 3.33 8.86 -9.00
CA ARG A 102 2.19 9.12 -8.10
C ARG A 102 1.38 7.87 -7.76
N PHE A 103 1.20 6.96 -8.71
CA PHE A 103 0.47 5.71 -8.48
C PHE A 103 1.31 4.70 -7.68
N LEU A 104 2.62 4.66 -7.89
CA LEU A 104 3.53 3.85 -7.07
C LEU A 104 3.54 4.35 -5.62
N TRP A 105 3.63 5.67 -5.40
CA TRP A 105 3.51 6.26 -4.07
C TRP A 105 2.18 5.91 -3.41
N THR A 106 1.08 5.97 -4.16
CA THR A 106 -0.25 5.62 -3.66
C THR A 106 -0.35 4.13 -3.32
N ALA A 107 0.23 3.24 -4.15
CA ALA A 107 0.22 1.80 -3.88
C ALA A 107 1.01 1.43 -2.61
N LEU A 108 1.96 2.26 -2.19
CA LEU A 108 2.75 2.09 -0.97
C LEU A 108 2.06 2.62 0.30
N ASP A 109 0.92 3.28 0.22
CA ASP A 109 0.24 3.87 1.39
C ASP A 109 -0.42 2.81 2.27
N CYS A 110 -1.45 2.13 1.77
CA CYS A 110 -2.32 1.27 2.56
C CYS A 110 -1.69 -0.05 3.06
N PRO A 111 -0.76 -0.73 2.35
CA PRO A 111 -0.25 -2.04 2.78
C PRO A 111 0.35 -2.06 4.18
N GLY A 112 0.91 -0.95 4.64
CA GLY A 112 1.39 -0.82 6.01
C GLY A 112 0.28 -0.99 7.06
N GLN A 113 -0.88 -0.41 6.83
CA GLN A 113 -2.06 -0.57 7.70
C GLN A 113 -2.55 -2.02 7.70
N PHE A 114 -2.60 -2.68 6.54
CA PHE A 114 -2.97 -4.09 6.45
C PHE A 114 -2.02 -4.99 7.23
N ALA A 115 -0.70 -4.72 7.21
CA ALA A 115 0.29 -5.49 7.95
C ALA A 115 0.08 -5.40 9.47
N PHE A 116 -0.26 -4.23 10.00
CA PHE A 116 -0.60 -4.07 11.41
C PHE A 116 -1.93 -4.73 11.74
N TYR A 117 -2.94 -4.57 10.90
CA TYR A 117 -4.24 -5.21 11.10
C TYR A 117 -4.14 -6.73 11.13
N ALA A 118 -3.35 -7.35 10.25
CA ALA A 118 -3.09 -8.79 10.25
C ALA A 118 -2.47 -9.26 11.59
N GLY A 119 -1.73 -8.39 12.27
CA GLY A 119 -1.20 -8.63 13.61
C GLY A 119 -2.15 -8.25 14.76
N GLY A 120 -3.42 -7.93 14.48
CA GLY A 120 -4.39 -7.51 15.49
C GLY A 120 -4.17 -6.12 16.06
N ILE A 121 -3.35 -5.30 15.41
CA ILE A 121 -2.98 -3.95 15.88
C ILE A 121 -3.75 -2.90 15.07
N ARG A 122 -4.45 -2.01 15.76
CA ARG A 122 -5.10 -0.85 15.15
C ARG A 122 -4.08 0.24 14.89
N THR A 123 -4.15 0.85 13.71
CA THR A 123 -3.36 2.03 13.34
C THR A 123 -4.27 3.22 13.07
N GLY A 124 -3.71 4.42 13.09
CA GLY A 124 -4.37 5.63 12.64
C GLY A 124 -4.16 5.88 11.14
N MET A 125 -4.35 7.13 10.76
CA MET A 125 -4.05 7.59 9.42
C MET A 125 -2.54 7.71 9.20
N LEU A 126 -2.12 7.65 7.92
CA LEU A 126 -0.74 7.86 7.53
C LEU A 126 -0.26 9.25 7.98
N GLY A 127 0.79 9.27 8.78
CA GLY A 127 1.40 10.51 9.28
C GLY A 127 2.68 10.89 8.53
N GLN A 128 3.38 9.89 8.02
CA GLN A 128 4.64 10.09 7.27
C GLN A 128 4.83 8.93 6.30
N LEU A 129 5.28 9.23 5.09
CA LEU A 129 5.71 8.26 4.10
C LEU A 129 7.04 8.72 3.50
N ALA A 130 8.06 7.89 3.62
CA ALA A 130 9.31 8.02 2.86
C ALA A 130 9.36 6.90 1.84
N ALA A 131 9.52 7.22 0.56
CA ALA A 131 9.49 6.22 -0.50
C ALA A 131 10.68 6.38 -1.45
N ARG A 132 11.08 5.27 -2.06
CA ARG A 132 12.08 5.20 -3.11
C ARG A 132 11.55 4.37 -4.28
N ILE A 133 11.73 4.87 -5.48
CA ILE A 133 11.44 4.17 -6.74
C ILE A 133 12.78 3.74 -7.32
N GLU A 134 12.98 2.43 -7.46
CA GLU A 134 14.21 1.82 -7.97
C GLU A 134 14.12 1.53 -9.47
N HIS A 135 12.96 1.03 -9.91
CA HIS A 135 12.73 0.63 -11.29
C HIS A 135 11.35 1.04 -11.77
N PRO A 136 11.22 1.43 -13.05
CA PRO A 136 9.91 1.69 -13.65
C PRO A 136 9.07 0.40 -13.70
N VAL A 137 7.77 0.56 -13.64
CA VAL A 137 6.77 -0.49 -13.81
C VAL A 137 6.03 -0.21 -15.10
N PRO A 138 6.09 -1.08 -16.13
CA PRO A 138 5.28 -0.91 -17.32
C PRO A 138 3.78 -0.92 -16.98
N ALA A 139 3.02 -0.02 -17.59
CA ALA A 139 1.56 0.00 -17.40
C ALA A 139 0.93 -1.25 -18.04
N GLY A 140 -0.03 -1.84 -17.34
CA GLY A 140 -0.68 -3.10 -17.72
C GLY A 140 -0.02 -4.35 -17.14
N ASP A 141 1.20 -4.25 -16.62
CA ASP A 141 1.91 -5.40 -16.06
C ASP A 141 1.37 -5.80 -14.67
N PRO A 142 1.37 -7.11 -14.37
CA PRO A 142 1.06 -7.60 -13.04
C PRO A 142 2.21 -7.31 -12.08
N CYS A 143 1.85 -6.86 -10.87
CA CYS A 143 2.76 -6.54 -9.78
C CYS A 143 2.32 -7.23 -8.48
N VAL A 144 3.24 -7.38 -7.56
CA VAL A 144 2.95 -7.74 -6.18
C VAL A 144 3.25 -6.54 -5.29
N VAL A 145 2.25 -6.10 -4.55
CA VAL A 145 2.42 -5.06 -3.53
C VAL A 145 2.40 -5.73 -2.17
N THR A 146 3.47 -5.55 -1.40
CA THR A 146 3.62 -6.17 -0.09
C THR A 146 3.56 -5.13 1.03
N GLY A 147 3.36 -5.60 2.26
CA GLY A 147 3.51 -4.81 3.46
C GLY A 147 3.94 -5.67 4.64
N TRP A 148 4.81 -5.16 5.51
CA TRP A 148 5.24 -5.82 6.73
C TRP A 148 5.42 -4.81 7.87
N ARG A 149 5.38 -5.30 9.08
CA ARG A 149 5.61 -4.49 10.28
C ARG A 149 7.09 -4.34 10.51
N ILE A 150 7.57 -3.10 10.64
CA ILE A 150 8.95 -2.81 11.05
C ILE A 150 9.04 -2.76 12.58
N GLY A 151 8.05 -2.13 13.23
CA GLY A 151 8.04 -1.98 14.67
C GLY A 151 7.16 -0.83 15.15
N VAL A 152 7.25 -0.54 16.43
CA VAL A 152 6.55 0.57 17.08
C VAL A 152 7.55 1.39 17.88
N GLN A 153 7.56 2.71 17.69
CA GLN A 153 8.38 3.64 18.48
C GLN A 153 7.46 4.62 19.21
N GLY A 154 7.35 4.48 20.51
CA GLY A 154 6.36 5.19 21.30
C GLY A 154 4.94 4.80 20.87
N GLN A 155 4.18 5.76 20.36
CA GLN A 155 2.83 5.53 19.82
C GLN A 155 2.79 5.46 18.27
N ARG A 156 3.95 5.43 17.61
CA ARG A 156 4.03 5.45 16.14
C ARG A 156 4.37 4.06 15.62
N PRO A 157 3.44 3.37 14.93
CA PRO A 157 3.71 2.15 14.20
C PRO A 157 4.45 2.48 12.89
N TYR A 158 5.45 1.68 12.55
CA TYR A 158 6.21 1.77 11.31
C TYR A 158 6.06 0.49 10.50
N ALA A 159 5.74 0.64 9.25
CA ALA A 159 5.61 -0.45 8.30
C ALA A 159 6.52 -0.23 7.08
N GLY A 160 6.84 -1.33 6.41
CA GLY A 160 7.53 -1.33 5.13
C GLY A 160 6.60 -1.85 4.04
N PRO A 161 6.07 -1.02 3.15
CA PRO A 161 5.44 -1.46 1.91
C PRO A 161 6.46 -1.53 0.77
N ALA A 162 6.22 -2.44 -0.20
CA ALA A 162 7.04 -2.52 -1.42
C ALA A 162 6.22 -2.97 -2.63
N VAL A 163 6.65 -2.57 -3.82
CA VAL A 163 6.11 -2.98 -5.11
C VAL A 163 7.16 -3.79 -5.85
N PHE A 164 6.76 -4.96 -6.34
CA PHE A 164 7.61 -5.85 -7.15
C PHE A 164 6.94 -6.11 -8.49
N ASP A 165 7.74 -6.23 -9.55
CA ASP A 165 7.25 -6.68 -10.85
C ASP A 165 6.94 -8.19 -10.84
N GLN A 166 6.39 -8.69 -11.94
CA GLN A 166 6.04 -10.11 -12.11
C GLN A 166 7.23 -11.08 -11.98
N ARG A 167 8.47 -10.58 -12.06
CA ARG A 167 9.71 -11.36 -11.92
C ARG A 167 10.27 -11.31 -10.50
N GLY A 168 9.59 -10.62 -9.58
CA GLY A 168 10.04 -10.42 -8.21
C GLY A 168 11.14 -9.36 -8.06
N ARG A 169 11.37 -8.51 -9.08
CA ARG A 169 12.32 -7.40 -8.98
C ARG A 169 11.67 -6.25 -8.20
N LEU A 170 12.40 -5.73 -7.23
CA LEU A 170 11.97 -4.58 -6.44
C LEU A 170 11.88 -3.32 -7.33
N CYS A 171 10.67 -2.74 -7.43
CA CYS A 171 10.42 -1.54 -8.21
C CYS A 171 10.31 -0.28 -7.35
N ALA A 172 9.65 -0.40 -6.20
CA ALA A 172 9.52 0.70 -5.26
C ALA A 172 9.35 0.17 -3.84
N TYR A 173 9.76 0.95 -2.84
CA TYR A 173 9.53 0.64 -1.44
C TYR A 173 9.40 1.91 -0.59
N ALA A 174 8.83 1.76 0.62
CA ALA A 174 8.64 2.86 1.53
C ALA A 174 8.72 2.45 3.02
N LYS A 175 8.78 3.48 3.83
CA LYS A 175 8.64 3.37 5.29
C LYS A 175 7.67 4.42 5.78
#